data_754305050ecfa29050015eb5e223e6d4
#
_entry.id   754305050ecfa29050015eb5e223e6d4
#
_cell.length_a   1.000
_cell.length_b   1.000
_cell.length_c   1.000
_cell.angle_alpha   90.00
_cell.angle_beta   90.00
_cell.angle_gamma   90.00
#
_symmetry.space_group_name_H-M   'P 1'
#
loop_
_entity.id
_entity.type
_entity.pdbx_description
1 polymer ?
#
loop_
_entity_poly.entity_id
_entity_poly.type
_entity_poly.pdbx_seq_one_letter_code
_entity_poly.pdbx_strand_id
1 'polypeptide(L)'
;MAKFLRYEDFVDPTRKDKYDAITIFDVDDTLVVTKSLIRVIDTDSGEKFELTPAQFNEFEKKNNHQMDFSDFTNLDILKAGKIIDRVFKVLKETMDAGRRVGIITARDNKNLIHQFLLHHGVVVNPNYIFPINDPNLKFTGSVAEKKKQAFYELVKMGFKDFIFYDDDLENIKLANSINKEIRGVNIKTKHVKPEWKKK
;
A
#
# COMPACT_ATOMS: atom_id res chain seq x y z
N MET A 1 -4.32 12.44 -30.33
CA MET A 1 -3.13 12.62 -29.45
C MET A 1 -3.59 12.60 -28.02
N ALA A 2 -3.09 11.68 -27.20
CA ALA A 2 -3.38 11.66 -25.77
C ALA A 2 -2.79 12.95 -25.15
N LYS A 3 -3.64 13.72 -24.46
CA LYS A 3 -3.21 14.94 -23.77
C LYS A 3 -2.45 14.52 -22.52
N PHE A 4 -1.12 14.64 -22.51
CA PHE A 4 -0.33 14.41 -21.30
C PHE A 4 -0.69 15.48 -20.26
N LEU A 5 -1.07 15.06 -19.08
CA LEU A 5 -1.24 15.94 -17.94
C LEU A 5 0.14 16.37 -17.44
N ARG A 6 0.32 17.62 -17.06
CA ARG A 6 1.55 18.11 -16.45
C ARG A 6 1.45 18.02 -14.93
N TYR A 7 2.60 17.86 -14.26
CA TYR A 7 2.67 17.87 -12.79
C TYR A 7 2.01 19.13 -12.21
N GLU A 8 2.25 20.30 -12.79
CA GLU A 8 1.70 21.59 -12.34
C GLU A 8 0.18 21.62 -12.40
N ASP A 9 -0.45 20.84 -13.29
CA ASP A 9 -1.91 20.75 -13.42
C ASP A 9 -2.54 19.93 -12.28
N PHE A 10 -1.71 19.15 -11.54
CA PHE A 10 -2.14 18.27 -10.44
C PHE A 10 -1.91 18.85 -9.05
N VAL A 11 -0.89 19.71 -8.89
CA VAL A 11 -0.48 20.21 -7.58
C VAL A 11 -1.55 21.13 -7.00
N ASP A 12 -2.03 20.79 -5.81
CA ASP A 12 -2.83 21.68 -4.99
C ASP A 12 -1.89 22.60 -4.20
N PRO A 13 -1.83 23.91 -4.50
CA PRO A 13 -0.92 24.83 -3.84
C PRO A 13 -1.20 24.99 -2.34
N THR A 14 -2.41 24.67 -1.88
CA THR A 14 -2.80 24.73 -0.46
C THR A 14 -2.31 23.52 0.34
N ARG A 15 -1.97 22.42 -0.35
CA ARG A 15 -1.52 21.16 0.25
C ARG A 15 -0.06 20.84 -0.04
N LYS A 16 0.64 21.70 -0.77
CA LYS A 16 2.01 21.45 -1.26
C LYS A 16 2.99 21.29 -0.10
N ASP A 17 3.64 20.12 -0.03
CA ASP A 17 4.80 19.91 0.84
C ASP A 17 6.01 20.70 0.28
N LYS A 18 6.90 21.15 1.16
CA LYS A 18 8.14 21.83 0.74
C LYS A 18 9.14 20.89 0.06
N TYR A 19 8.97 19.58 0.23
CA TYR A 19 9.78 18.53 -0.38
C TYR A 19 8.97 17.86 -1.48
N ASP A 20 9.60 17.61 -2.60
CA ASP A 20 8.99 17.01 -3.78
C ASP A 20 9.27 15.50 -3.93
N ALA A 21 10.05 14.92 -3.00
CA ALA A 21 10.42 13.51 -3.00
C ALA A 21 9.88 12.78 -1.76
N ILE A 22 9.36 11.56 -1.97
CA ILE A 22 8.84 10.70 -0.91
C ILE A 22 9.11 9.22 -1.24
N THR A 23 9.45 8.43 -0.21
CA THR A 23 9.56 6.98 -0.32
C THR A 23 8.31 6.32 0.24
N ILE A 24 7.66 5.48 -0.55
CA ILE A 24 6.39 4.84 -0.24
C ILE A 24 6.64 3.34 0.00
N PHE A 25 6.01 2.80 1.02
CA PHE A 25 6.02 1.38 1.34
C PHE A 25 4.60 0.83 1.40
N ASP A 26 4.41 -0.37 0.85
CA ASP A 26 3.29 -1.22 1.24
C ASP A 26 3.57 -1.87 2.61
N VAL A 27 2.57 -2.50 3.22
CA VAL A 27 2.68 -3.10 4.56
C VAL A 27 2.81 -4.61 4.48
N ASP A 28 1.75 -5.30 4.02
CA ASP A 28 1.68 -6.76 4.03
C ASP A 28 2.65 -7.34 2.98
N ASP A 29 3.42 -8.35 3.38
CA ASP A 29 4.46 -9.00 2.57
C ASP A 29 5.57 -8.04 2.05
N THR A 30 5.51 -6.76 2.43
CA THR A 30 6.51 -5.73 2.11
C THR A 30 7.29 -5.28 3.36
N LEU A 31 6.62 -4.77 4.38
CA LEU A 31 7.23 -4.40 5.68
C LEU A 31 7.13 -5.52 6.70
N VAL A 32 6.05 -6.30 6.67
CA VAL A 32 5.74 -7.33 7.65
C VAL A 32 5.02 -8.50 7.01
N VAL A 33 5.37 -9.72 7.43
CA VAL A 33 4.62 -10.95 7.13
C VAL A 33 3.73 -11.24 8.32
N THR A 34 2.41 -11.18 8.12
CA THR A 34 1.43 -11.46 9.17
C THR A 34 0.88 -12.88 9.04
N LYS A 35 0.20 -13.34 10.09
CA LYS A 35 -0.62 -14.56 10.07
C LYS A 35 -2.09 -14.25 9.78
N SER A 36 -2.39 -13.06 9.24
CA SER A 36 -3.75 -12.69 8.85
C SER A 36 -4.30 -13.65 7.81
N LEU A 37 -5.51 -14.14 8.02
CA LEU A 37 -6.22 -15.05 7.13
C LEU A 37 -7.50 -14.38 6.63
N ILE A 38 -7.90 -14.74 5.42
CA ILE A 38 -9.22 -14.42 4.88
C ILE A 38 -10.09 -15.66 5.11
N ARG A 39 -11.16 -15.52 5.93
CA ARG A 39 -12.12 -16.59 6.13
C ARG A 39 -13.19 -16.51 5.07
N VAL A 40 -13.46 -17.63 4.43
CA VAL A 40 -14.46 -17.72 3.37
C VAL A 40 -15.54 -18.72 3.79
N ILE A 41 -16.79 -18.33 3.59
CA ILE A 41 -17.96 -19.19 3.77
C ILE A 41 -18.65 -19.30 2.42
N ASP A 42 -18.78 -20.52 1.89
CA ASP A 42 -19.66 -20.80 0.78
C ASP A 42 -21.09 -20.90 1.34
N THR A 43 -21.96 -19.95 0.97
CA THR A 43 -23.31 -19.85 1.53
C THR A 43 -24.26 -20.93 1.03
N ASP A 44 -23.96 -21.59 -0.10
CA ASP A 44 -24.79 -22.64 -0.68
C ASP A 44 -24.49 -24.01 -0.03
N SER A 45 -23.22 -24.31 0.19
CA SER A 45 -22.78 -25.56 0.82
C SER A 45 -22.59 -25.47 2.33
N GLY A 46 -22.39 -24.25 2.88
CA GLY A 46 -21.99 -24.04 4.26
C GLY A 46 -20.52 -24.37 4.55
N GLU A 47 -19.73 -24.68 3.53
CA GLU A 47 -18.30 -24.97 3.67
C GLU A 47 -17.54 -23.72 4.13
N LYS A 48 -16.59 -23.93 5.06
CA LYS A 48 -15.73 -22.86 5.60
C LYS A 48 -14.27 -23.20 5.37
N PHE A 49 -13.51 -22.25 4.85
CA PHE A 49 -12.07 -22.40 4.67
C PHE A 49 -11.34 -21.08 4.87
N GLU A 50 -10.03 -21.14 5.06
CA GLU A 50 -9.18 -20.00 5.31
C GLU A 50 -8.13 -19.89 4.20
N LEU A 51 -7.88 -18.65 3.76
CA LEU A 51 -6.90 -18.33 2.73
C LEU A 51 -5.86 -17.38 3.29
N THR A 52 -4.61 -17.61 2.96
CA THR A 52 -3.57 -16.60 3.08
C THR A 52 -3.79 -15.51 2.02
N PRO A 53 -3.21 -14.29 2.18
CA PRO A 53 -3.27 -13.25 1.15
C PRO A 53 -2.81 -13.75 -0.23
N ALA A 54 -1.74 -14.53 -0.28
CA ALA A 54 -1.23 -15.11 -1.52
C ALA A 54 -2.22 -16.07 -2.19
N GLN A 55 -2.88 -16.95 -1.40
CA GLN A 55 -3.92 -17.85 -1.91
C GLN A 55 -5.16 -17.08 -2.36
N PHE A 56 -5.51 -16.00 -1.65
CA PHE A 56 -6.65 -15.16 -2.00
C PHE A 56 -6.46 -14.44 -3.36
N ASN A 57 -5.25 -14.04 -3.70
CA ASN A 57 -4.95 -13.42 -4.99
C ASN A 57 -5.15 -14.38 -6.18
N GLU A 58 -5.05 -15.69 -5.92
CA GLU A 58 -5.27 -16.75 -6.94
C GLU A 58 -6.68 -17.37 -6.83
N PHE A 59 -7.46 -16.96 -5.82
CA PHE A 59 -8.74 -17.56 -5.51
C PHE A 59 -9.85 -17.03 -6.42
N GLU A 60 -10.57 -17.96 -7.06
CA GLU A 60 -11.73 -17.64 -7.87
C GLU A 60 -12.95 -17.34 -7.00
N LYS A 61 -13.26 -16.06 -6.84
CA LYS A 61 -14.40 -15.60 -6.07
C LYS A 61 -15.70 -15.89 -6.77
N LYS A 62 -16.64 -16.57 -6.09
CA LYS A 62 -18.01 -16.80 -6.55
C LYS A 62 -18.99 -15.87 -5.83
N ASN A 63 -20.19 -15.71 -6.38
CA ASN A 63 -21.24 -14.85 -5.80
C ASN A 63 -21.74 -15.34 -4.43
N ASN A 64 -21.67 -16.65 -4.19
CA ASN A 64 -22.05 -17.30 -2.94
C ASN A 64 -20.91 -17.36 -1.90
N HIS A 65 -19.76 -16.76 -2.15
CA HIS A 65 -18.68 -16.66 -1.19
C HIS A 65 -18.81 -15.40 -0.33
N GLN A 66 -19.07 -15.58 0.96
CA GLN A 66 -18.98 -14.53 1.98
C GLN A 66 -17.57 -14.52 2.58
N MET A 67 -16.94 -13.35 2.65
CA MET A 67 -15.57 -13.18 3.09
C MET A 67 -15.47 -12.35 4.36
N ASP A 68 -14.63 -12.80 5.29
CA ASP A 68 -14.29 -12.08 6.51
C ASP A 68 -12.80 -11.72 6.49
N PHE A 69 -12.53 -10.41 6.55
CA PHE A 69 -11.20 -9.80 6.57
C PHE A 69 -10.83 -9.25 7.97
N SER A 70 -11.52 -9.68 9.04
CA SER A 70 -11.35 -9.13 10.39
C SER A 70 -9.91 -9.20 10.92
N ASP A 71 -9.13 -10.20 10.53
CA ASP A 71 -7.71 -10.28 10.89
C ASP A 71 -6.89 -9.07 10.41
N PHE A 72 -7.29 -8.45 9.29
CA PHE A 72 -6.58 -7.29 8.74
C PHE A 72 -6.88 -6.00 9.48
N THR A 73 -7.92 -5.98 10.32
CA THR A 73 -8.26 -4.88 11.22
C THR A 73 -7.76 -5.11 12.65
N ASN A 74 -7.08 -6.23 12.91
CA ASN A 74 -6.55 -6.60 14.22
C ASN A 74 -5.11 -6.11 14.40
N LEU A 75 -4.91 -5.16 15.33
CA LEU A 75 -3.59 -4.59 15.61
C LEU A 75 -2.62 -5.59 16.23
N ASP A 76 -3.09 -6.52 17.06
CA ASP A 76 -2.22 -7.48 17.74
C ASP A 76 -1.67 -8.50 16.73
N ILE A 77 -2.49 -8.93 15.77
CA ILE A 77 -2.03 -9.79 14.66
C ILE A 77 -0.97 -9.05 13.83
N LEU A 78 -1.19 -7.77 13.54
CA LEU A 78 -0.24 -6.96 12.78
C LEU A 78 1.09 -6.78 13.54
N LYS A 79 1.04 -6.46 14.84
CA LYS A 79 2.23 -6.30 15.69
C LYS A 79 2.99 -7.60 15.90
N ALA A 80 2.29 -8.75 15.97
CA ALA A 80 2.90 -10.07 16.09
C ALA A 80 3.51 -10.59 14.78
N GLY A 81 3.32 -9.88 13.68
CA GLY A 81 3.90 -10.22 12.38
C GLY A 81 5.42 -10.19 12.38
N LYS A 82 6.03 -11.01 11.52
CA LYS A 82 7.48 -11.00 11.34
C LYS A 82 7.89 -9.85 10.43
N ILE A 83 8.67 -8.91 10.97
CA ILE A 83 9.23 -7.80 10.19
C ILE A 83 10.14 -8.32 9.07
N ILE A 84 10.05 -7.69 7.90
CA ILE A 84 10.96 -7.90 6.77
C ILE A 84 12.15 -6.95 6.95
N ASP A 85 13.15 -7.38 7.70
CA ASP A 85 14.25 -6.56 8.21
C ASP A 85 14.92 -5.70 7.14
N ARG A 86 15.17 -6.28 5.95
CA ARG A 86 15.85 -5.58 4.85
C ARG A 86 15.06 -4.34 4.36
N VAL A 87 13.73 -4.42 4.32
CA VAL A 87 12.87 -3.31 3.85
C VAL A 87 12.62 -2.33 4.98
N PHE A 88 12.39 -2.85 6.18
CA PHE A 88 12.17 -2.03 7.38
C PHE A 88 13.42 -1.20 7.73
N LYS A 89 14.62 -1.75 7.49
CA LYS A 89 15.88 -1.02 7.60
C LYS A 89 15.92 0.16 6.63
N VAL A 90 15.55 -0.05 5.35
CA VAL A 90 15.49 1.04 4.36
C VAL A 90 14.51 2.13 4.79
N LEU A 91 13.35 1.75 5.35
CA LEU A 91 12.37 2.71 5.87
C LEU A 91 13.01 3.58 6.96
N LYS A 92 13.65 2.96 7.98
CA LYS A 92 14.31 3.70 9.06
C LYS A 92 15.43 4.60 8.55
N GLU A 93 16.34 4.08 7.72
CA GLU A 93 17.43 4.84 7.12
C GLU A 93 16.93 6.04 6.27
N THR A 94 15.79 5.87 5.59
CA THR A 94 15.15 6.96 4.84
C THR A 94 14.68 8.07 5.77
N MET A 95 14.08 7.72 6.91
CA MET A 95 13.64 8.69 7.92
C MET A 95 14.81 9.36 8.62
N ASP A 96 15.83 8.60 9.03
CA ASP A 96 17.04 9.10 9.70
C ASP A 96 17.78 10.11 8.81
N ALA A 97 17.72 9.91 7.49
CA ALA A 97 18.23 10.86 6.50
C ALA A 97 17.32 12.10 6.30
N GLY A 98 16.26 12.28 7.10
CA GLY A 98 15.33 13.40 7.02
C GLY A 98 14.44 13.41 5.78
N ARG A 99 14.35 12.26 5.05
CA ARG A 99 13.50 12.14 3.86
C ARG A 99 12.07 11.77 4.25
N ARG A 100 11.12 12.14 3.39
CA ARG A 100 9.71 11.82 3.59
C ARG A 100 9.45 10.34 3.34
N VAL A 101 8.63 9.75 4.22
CA VAL A 101 8.13 8.38 4.11
C VAL A 101 6.61 8.40 4.12
N GLY A 102 5.99 7.59 3.30
CA GLY A 102 4.55 7.35 3.27
C GLY A 102 4.23 5.86 3.16
N ILE A 103 2.97 5.55 3.40
CA ILE A 103 2.44 4.18 3.33
C ILE A 103 1.24 4.16 2.39
N ILE A 104 1.22 3.19 1.47
CA ILE A 104 0.05 2.87 0.64
C ILE A 104 -0.20 1.37 0.79
N THR A 105 -1.31 0.98 1.41
CA THR A 105 -1.61 -0.43 1.76
C THR A 105 -3.05 -0.79 1.46
N ALA A 106 -3.31 -2.06 1.17
CA ALA A 106 -4.66 -2.60 0.97
C ALA A 106 -5.50 -2.69 2.27
N ARG A 107 -4.92 -2.41 3.43
CA ARG A 107 -5.69 -2.30 4.67
C ARG A 107 -6.66 -1.12 4.61
N ASP A 108 -7.61 -1.05 5.54
CA ASP A 108 -8.69 -0.06 5.58
C ASP A 108 -8.58 0.95 6.73
N ASN A 109 -7.67 0.74 7.68
CA ASN A 109 -7.61 1.51 8.92
C ASN A 109 -6.28 2.24 9.09
N LYS A 110 -6.31 3.57 8.91
CA LYS A 110 -5.15 4.45 9.06
C LYS A 110 -4.54 4.41 10.46
N ASN A 111 -5.39 4.42 11.50
CA ASN A 111 -4.92 4.44 12.88
C ASN A 111 -4.19 3.15 13.25
N LEU A 112 -4.69 2.01 12.77
CA LEU A 112 -4.05 0.71 12.95
C LEU A 112 -2.62 0.71 12.37
N ILE A 113 -2.45 1.19 11.14
CA ILE A 113 -1.15 1.30 10.49
C ILE A 113 -0.22 2.24 11.26
N HIS A 114 -0.73 3.40 11.68
CA HIS A 114 0.05 4.36 12.45
C HIS A 114 0.52 3.77 13.79
N GLN A 115 -0.35 3.07 14.52
CA GLN A 115 0.00 2.40 15.78
C GLN A 115 1.02 1.26 15.58
N PHE A 116 0.91 0.49 14.49
CA PHE A 116 1.91 -0.51 14.14
C PHE A 116 3.29 0.11 13.92
N LEU A 117 3.37 1.19 13.15
CA LEU A 117 4.63 1.89 12.89
C LEU A 117 5.22 2.47 14.17
N LEU A 118 4.40 3.11 15.03
CA LEU A 118 4.83 3.63 16.33
C LEU A 118 5.37 2.52 17.23
N HIS A 119 4.74 1.34 17.27
CA HIS A 119 5.22 0.18 18.02
C HIS A 119 6.64 -0.24 17.63
N HIS A 120 7.01 -0.05 16.38
CA HIS A 120 8.35 -0.35 15.85
C HIS A 120 9.29 0.88 15.84
N GLY A 121 8.91 1.97 16.53
CA GLY A 121 9.73 3.18 16.64
C GLY A 121 9.79 4.03 15.37
N VAL A 122 8.74 3.95 14.54
CA VAL A 122 8.65 4.67 13.27
C VAL A 122 7.51 5.69 13.33
N VAL A 123 7.82 6.98 13.09
CA VAL A 123 6.83 8.08 13.10
C VAL A 123 6.61 8.57 11.68
N VAL A 124 5.54 8.16 11.05
CA VAL A 124 5.12 8.63 9.71
C VAL A 124 4.03 9.67 9.86
N ASN A 125 4.10 10.74 9.06
CA ASN A 125 3.03 11.74 9.02
C ASN A 125 1.71 11.07 8.57
N PRO A 126 0.61 11.14 9.37
CA PRO A 126 -0.65 10.50 9.04
C PRO A 126 -1.27 10.93 7.69
N ASN A 127 -0.90 12.11 7.18
CA ASN A 127 -1.35 12.58 5.87
C ASN A 127 -0.71 11.79 4.70
N TYR A 128 0.37 11.05 4.96
CA TYR A 128 1.05 10.21 3.97
C TYR A 128 0.73 8.72 4.14
N ILE A 129 -0.29 8.39 4.95
CA ILE A 129 -0.77 7.03 5.15
C ILE A 129 -2.10 6.87 4.42
N PHE A 130 -2.12 6.01 3.40
CA PHE A 130 -3.26 5.70 2.55
C PHE A 130 -3.65 4.23 2.70
N PRO A 131 -4.59 3.90 3.58
CA PRO A 131 -5.25 2.59 3.63
C PRO A 131 -6.33 2.59 2.53
N ILE A 132 -5.99 2.03 1.36
CA ILE A 132 -6.79 2.23 0.13
C ILE A 132 -8.19 1.60 0.17
N ASN A 133 -8.47 0.74 1.14
CA ASN A 133 -9.81 0.18 1.37
C ASN A 133 -10.60 0.96 2.45
N ASP A 134 -10.07 2.07 2.98
CA ASP A 134 -10.83 2.98 3.82
C ASP A 134 -11.98 3.60 2.98
N PRO A 135 -13.25 3.38 3.36
CA PRO A 135 -14.40 3.87 2.59
C PRO A 135 -14.43 5.41 2.48
N ASN A 136 -13.78 6.12 3.41
CA ASN A 136 -13.70 7.58 3.38
C ASN A 136 -12.82 8.11 2.23
N LEU A 137 -11.89 7.32 1.72
CA LEU A 137 -11.04 7.72 0.58
C LEU A 137 -11.79 7.68 -0.76
N LYS A 138 -12.90 6.92 -0.84
CA LYS A 138 -13.72 6.77 -2.06
C LYS A 138 -12.94 6.28 -3.28
N PHE A 139 -11.85 5.55 -3.07
CA PHE A 139 -11.10 4.93 -4.14
C PHE A 139 -11.87 3.75 -4.73
N THR A 140 -11.77 3.55 -6.04
CA THR A 140 -12.55 2.54 -6.79
C THR A 140 -11.64 1.66 -7.65
N GLY A 141 -12.13 0.48 -8.01
CA GLY A 141 -11.41 -0.46 -8.86
C GLY A 141 -10.63 -1.52 -8.06
N SER A 142 -9.69 -2.17 -8.72
CA SER A 142 -8.78 -3.15 -8.14
C SER A 142 -7.85 -2.55 -7.09
N VAL A 143 -7.14 -3.38 -6.33
CA VAL A 143 -6.12 -2.94 -5.35
C VAL A 143 -5.09 -2.04 -6.02
N ALA A 144 -4.57 -2.45 -7.18
CA ALA A 144 -3.56 -1.69 -7.90
C ALA A 144 -4.10 -0.33 -8.40
N GLU A 145 -5.35 -0.28 -8.90
CA GLU A 145 -5.99 0.97 -9.31
C GLU A 145 -6.22 1.92 -8.13
N LYS A 146 -6.62 1.40 -6.97
CA LYS A 146 -6.75 2.18 -5.74
C LYS A 146 -5.40 2.72 -5.25
N LYS A 147 -4.33 1.89 -5.29
CA LYS A 147 -2.97 2.35 -4.97
C LYS A 147 -2.52 3.45 -5.92
N LYS A 148 -2.83 3.34 -7.21
CA LYS A 148 -2.56 4.39 -8.19
C LYS A 148 -3.28 5.69 -7.86
N GLN A 149 -4.53 5.65 -7.41
CA GLN A 149 -5.28 6.83 -6.96
C GLN A 149 -4.62 7.49 -5.73
N ALA A 150 -4.06 6.69 -4.81
CA ALA A 150 -3.29 7.23 -3.68
C ALA A 150 -2.02 7.98 -4.13
N PHE A 151 -1.33 7.53 -5.19
CA PHE A 151 -0.24 8.30 -5.79
C PHE A 151 -0.71 9.64 -6.35
N TYR A 152 -1.89 9.70 -6.97
CA TYR A 152 -2.44 10.98 -7.45
C TYR A 152 -2.71 11.95 -6.30
N GLU A 153 -3.18 11.47 -5.13
CA GLU A 153 -3.33 12.32 -3.95
C GLU A 153 -1.98 12.87 -3.46
N LEU A 154 -0.94 12.03 -3.46
CA LEU A 154 0.42 12.49 -3.12
C LEU A 154 0.96 13.50 -4.13
N VAL A 155 0.69 13.31 -5.43
CA VAL A 155 1.04 14.30 -6.46
C VAL A 155 0.34 15.64 -6.21
N LYS A 156 -0.95 15.63 -5.85
CA LYS A 156 -1.70 16.85 -5.46
C LYS A 156 -1.08 17.54 -4.24
N MET A 157 -0.45 16.78 -3.33
CA MET A 157 0.28 17.31 -2.18
C MET A 157 1.65 17.91 -2.54
N GLY A 158 2.08 17.82 -3.80
CA GLY A 158 3.32 18.42 -4.30
C GLY A 158 4.48 17.44 -4.49
N PHE A 159 4.28 16.14 -4.24
CA PHE A 159 5.31 15.15 -4.52
C PHE A 159 5.39 14.84 -6.03
N LYS A 160 6.61 14.71 -6.55
CA LYS A 160 6.85 14.34 -7.95
C LYS A 160 7.89 13.22 -8.11
N ASP A 161 8.77 13.02 -7.12
CA ASP A 161 9.79 11.98 -7.13
C ASP A 161 9.45 10.92 -6.07
N PHE A 162 9.22 9.69 -6.53
CA PHE A 162 8.80 8.59 -5.69
C PHE A 162 9.76 7.41 -5.79
N ILE A 163 9.97 6.72 -4.65
CA ILE A 163 10.48 5.37 -4.61
C ILE A 163 9.39 4.51 -3.97
N PHE A 164 8.92 3.48 -4.65
CA PHE A 164 7.82 2.63 -4.17
C PHE A 164 8.29 1.20 -3.97
N TYR A 165 8.09 0.69 -2.77
CA TYR A 165 8.36 -0.69 -2.37
C TYR A 165 7.04 -1.45 -2.22
N ASP A 166 6.89 -2.56 -2.97
CA ASP A 166 5.68 -3.39 -2.96
C ASP A 166 6.06 -4.82 -3.38
N ASP A 167 5.37 -5.83 -2.89
CA ASP A 167 5.61 -7.24 -3.24
C ASP A 167 4.78 -7.71 -4.43
N ASP A 168 3.72 -6.98 -4.79
CA ASP A 168 2.83 -7.30 -5.90
C ASP A 168 3.28 -6.62 -7.19
N LEU A 169 3.51 -7.43 -8.23
CA LEU A 169 3.95 -6.96 -9.55
C LEU A 169 2.90 -6.11 -10.28
N GLU A 170 1.62 -6.31 -10.02
CA GLU A 170 0.57 -5.49 -10.63
C GLU A 170 0.57 -4.08 -10.06
N ASN A 171 0.72 -3.96 -8.74
CA ASN A 171 0.90 -2.67 -8.06
C ASN A 171 2.11 -1.93 -8.61
N ILE A 172 3.25 -2.63 -8.76
CA ILE A 172 4.48 -2.10 -9.35
C ILE A 172 4.25 -1.60 -10.78
N LYS A 173 3.59 -2.38 -11.61
CA LYS A 173 3.30 -2.06 -13.00
C LYS A 173 2.41 -0.82 -13.14
N LEU A 174 1.32 -0.77 -12.35
CA LEU A 174 0.41 0.38 -12.38
C LEU A 174 1.04 1.65 -11.81
N ALA A 175 1.85 1.56 -10.74
CA ALA A 175 2.61 2.72 -10.25
C ALA A 175 3.55 3.26 -11.33
N ASN A 176 4.28 2.40 -12.04
CA ASN A 176 5.16 2.82 -13.14
C ASN A 176 4.41 3.47 -14.32
N SER A 177 3.12 3.15 -14.54
CA SER A 177 2.35 3.75 -15.63
C SER A 177 2.17 5.26 -15.45
N ILE A 178 2.18 5.75 -14.21
CA ILE A 178 2.02 7.17 -13.87
C ILE A 178 3.13 8.02 -14.52
N ASN A 179 4.35 7.49 -14.66
CA ASN A 179 5.46 8.16 -15.35
C ASN A 179 5.12 8.57 -16.79
N LYS A 180 4.21 7.81 -17.44
CA LYS A 180 3.76 8.09 -18.81
C LYS A 180 2.49 8.94 -18.85
N GLU A 181 1.79 9.08 -17.74
CA GLU A 181 0.51 9.78 -17.66
C GLU A 181 0.67 11.22 -17.20
N ILE A 182 1.62 11.46 -16.27
CA ILE A 182 1.87 12.80 -15.71
C ILE A 182 3.31 13.20 -16.02
N ARG A 183 3.47 14.13 -16.94
CA ARG A 183 4.79 14.68 -17.25
C ARG A 183 5.36 15.44 -16.05
N GLY A 184 6.57 15.10 -15.64
CA GLY A 184 7.25 15.70 -14.50
C GLY A 184 7.10 14.91 -13.21
N VAL A 185 6.34 13.81 -13.21
CA VAL A 185 6.33 12.82 -12.12
C VAL A 185 7.28 11.68 -12.47
N ASN A 186 8.04 11.23 -11.49
CA ASN A 186 9.00 10.13 -11.60
C ASN A 186 8.79 9.13 -10.46
N ILE A 187 8.34 7.92 -10.80
CA ILE A 187 8.18 6.82 -9.86
C ILE A 187 9.20 5.73 -10.18
N LYS A 188 10.08 5.45 -9.24
CA LYS A 188 10.99 4.31 -9.25
C LYS A 188 10.43 3.22 -8.36
N THR A 189 10.26 2.03 -8.89
CA THR A 189 9.68 0.92 -8.13
C THR A 189 10.74 -0.08 -7.69
N LYS A 190 10.47 -0.73 -6.57
CA LYS A 190 11.30 -1.80 -5.96
C LYS A 190 10.39 -2.96 -5.60
N HIS A 191 10.44 -4.01 -6.43
CA HIS A 191 9.72 -5.25 -6.14
C HIS A 191 10.35 -5.96 -4.95
N VAL A 192 9.58 -6.13 -3.88
CA VAL A 192 9.97 -6.87 -2.68
C VAL A 192 9.62 -8.33 -2.88
N LYS A 193 10.63 -9.17 -3.20
CA LYS A 193 10.40 -10.62 -3.32
C LYS A 193 10.17 -11.21 -1.92
N PRO A 194 9.04 -11.87 -1.68
CA PRO A 194 8.80 -12.54 -0.40
C PRO A 194 9.88 -13.57 -0.10
N GLU A 195 10.44 -13.56 1.12
CA GLU A 195 11.52 -14.49 1.50
C GLU A 195 11.07 -15.97 1.51
N TRP A 196 9.76 -16.21 1.72
CA TRP A 196 9.17 -17.54 1.74
C TRP A 196 8.97 -18.17 0.33
N LYS A 197 9.07 -17.36 -0.75
CA LYS A 197 9.08 -17.86 -2.15
C LYS A 197 10.46 -18.36 -2.60
N LYS A 198 11.47 -18.30 -1.73
CA LYS A 198 12.76 -18.92 -1.99
C LYS A 198 12.72 -20.39 -1.54
N LYS A 199 12.20 -21.27 -2.38
CA LYS A 199 12.48 -22.71 -2.35
C LYS A 199 13.08 -23.11 -3.68
#